data_d5b1344225f41f3a56aa058702a1d126
#
_entry.id   d5b1344225f41f3a56aa058702a1d126
#
_cell.length_a   1.000
_cell.length_b   1.000
_cell.length_c   1.000
_cell.angle_alpha   90.00
_cell.angle_beta   90.00
_cell.angle_gamma   90.00
#
_symmetry.space_group_name_H-M   'P 1'
#
loop_
_entity.id
_entity.type
_entity.pdbx_description
1 polymer ?
#
loop_
_entity_poly.entity_id
_entity_poly.type
_entity_poly.pdbx_seq_one_letter_code
_entity_poly.pdbx_strand_id
1 'polypeptide(L)'
;VNIVKLTSDNETLAEGKVIILYILNKLPNPISNEGLYKLVLSINDMNYFYFQQFLLDLTNNKYIEYFNNGIHTIYKITTLGKNVLELTEDILPGILKLQIDTELTTAKTESAVIAEFTPRSENNYVVTCKILENNECCFELKATAPSREQAKKIVSNWENNSNEIYRKILSLLTQDQ
;
A
#
# COMPACT_ATOMS: atom_id res chain seq x y z
N VAL A 1 -35.31 -10.89 -24.48
CA VAL A 1 -34.17 -11.72 -24.76
C VAL A 1 -32.87 -10.92 -24.64
N ASN A 2 -32.07 -11.19 -23.74
CA ASN A 2 -30.83 -10.83 -23.07
C ASN A 2 -29.61 -10.29 -23.92
N ILE A 3 -29.77 -9.29 -24.75
CA ILE A 3 -28.63 -8.61 -25.41
C ILE A 3 -28.08 -7.46 -24.54
N VAL A 4 -28.86 -6.93 -23.62
CA VAL A 4 -28.48 -5.81 -22.73
C VAL A 4 -27.46 -6.23 -21.67
N LYS A 5 -27.35 -7.50 -21.30
CA LYS A 5 -26.45 -7.99 -20.26
C LYS A 5 -24.98 -8.06 -20.67
N LEU A 6 -24.66 -8.29 -21.93
CA LEU A 6 -23.28 -8.46 -22.41
C LEU A 6 -22.52 -7.11 -22.54
N THR A 7 -23.20 -6.03 -22.84
CA THR A 7 -22.60 -4.69 -22.91
C THR A 7 -22.32 -4.11 -21.52
N SER A 8 -23.24 -4.33 -20.57
CA SER A 8 -23.02 -3.90 -19.18
C SER A 8 -21.90 -4.66 -18.50
N ASP A 9 -21.72 -5.96 -18.83
CA ASP A 9 -20.65 -6.76 -18.28
C ASP A 9 -19.26 -6.29 -18.74
N ASN A 10 -19.12 -5.85 -19.99
CA ASN A 10 -17.85 -5.35 -20.51
C ASN A 10 -17.44 -3.98 -19.91
N GLU A 11 -18.39 -3.08 -19.71
CA GLU A 11 -18.15 -1.79 -19.04
C GLU A 11 -17.76 -2.01 -17.58
N THR A 12 -18.45 -2.89 -16.87
CA THR A 12 -18.16 -3.26 -15.48
C THR A 12 -16.79 -3.93 -15.34
N LEU A 13 -16.40 -4.77 -16.31
CA LEU A 13 -15.08 -5.41 -16.33
C LEU A 13 -13.96 -4.38 -16.60
N ALA A 14 -14.19 -3.42 -17.49
CA ALA A 14 -13.24 -2.34 -17.76
C ALA A 14 -13.10 -1.43 -16.52
N GLU A 15 -14.21 -1.03 -15.91
CA GLU A 15 -14.24 -0.21 -14.70
C GLU A 15 -13.45 -0.88 -13.56
N GLY A 16 -13.63 -2.18 -13.32
CA GLY A 16 -12.91 -2.92 -12.29
C GLY A 16 -11.39 -2.89 -12.46
N LYS A 17 -10.89 -2.99 -13.70
CA LYS A 17 -9.46 -2.88 -13.99
C LYS A 17 -8.94 -1.45 -13.76
N VAL A 18 -9.72 -0.44 -14.15
CA VAL A 18 -9.35 0.96 -13.97
C VAL A 18 -9.35 1.35 -12.48
N ILE A 19 -10.28 0.82 -11.68
CA ILE A 19 -10.28 0.96 -10.20
C ILE A 19 -8.94 0.49 -9.63
N ILE A 20 -8.48 -0.71 -10.01
CA ILE A 20 -7.21 -1.26 -9.53
C ILE A 20 -6.03 -0.37 -9.93
N LEU A 21 -5.97 0.06 -11.18
CA LEU A 21 -4.91 0.97 -11.66
C LEU A 21 -4.93 2.31 -10.92
N TYR A 22 -6.11 2.88 -10.70
CA TYR A 22 -6.28 4.15 -10.00
C TYR A 22 -5.80 4.06 -8.54
N ILE A 23 -6.19 3.01 -7.81
CA ILE A 23 -5.73 2.76 -6.44
C ILE A 23 -4.20 2.64 -6.41
N LEU A 24 -3.62 1.80 -7.28
CA LEU A 24 -2.18 1.58 -7.33
C LEU A 24 -1.39 2.84 -7.71
N ASN A 25 -1.97 3.72 -8.54
CA ASN A 25 -1.35 4.99 -8.90
C ASN A 25 -1.34 6.01 -7.74
N LYS A 26 -2.32 5.96 -6.87
CA LYS A 26 -2.42 6.84 -5.68
C LYS A 26 -1.57 6.38 -4.51
N LEU A 27 -1.20 5.11 -4.47
CA LEU A 27 -0.39 4.55 -3.40
C LEU A 27 1.09 4.93 -3.60
N PRO A 28 1.76 5.47 -2.57
CA PRO A 28 3.18 5.80 -2.63
C PRO A 28 4.08 4.57 -2.64
N ASN A 29 3.59 3.46 -2.08
CA ASN A 29 4.32 2.20 -1.91
C ASN A 29 3.56 1.02 -2.55
N PRO A 30 4.29 -0.04 -2.96
CA PRO A 30 3.66 -1.29 -3.36
C PRO A 30 2.78 -1.86 -2.25
N ILE A 31 1.69 -2.54 -2.61
CA ILE A 31 0.70 -3.08 -1.69
C ILE A 31 0.55 -4.60 -1.87
N SER A 32 0.26 -5.31 -0.77
CA SER A 32 -0.01 -6.75 -0.83
C SER A 32 -1.33 -7.06 -1.54
N ASN A 33 -1.47 -8.30 -2.01
CA ASN A 33 -2.71 -8.80 -2.63
C ASN A 33 -3.92 -8.58 -1.71
N GLU A 34 -3.77 -8.96 -0.43
CA GLU A 34 -4.82 -8.83 0.58
C GLU A 34 -5.18 -7.37 0.86
N GLY A 35 -4.17 -6.50 0.99
CA GLY A 35 -4.36 -5.07 1.22
C GLY A 35 -5.07 -4.40 0.05
N LEU A 36 -4.66 -4.73 -1.18
CA LEU A 36 -5.29 -4.21 -2.40
C LEU A 36 -6.74 -4.68 -2.51
N TYR A 37 -7.00 -5.97 -2.23
CA TYR A 37 -8.37 -6.50 -2.27
C TYR A 37 -9.29 -5.86 -1.22
N LYS A 38 -8.81 -5.63 0.00
CA LYS A 38 -9.57 -4.90 1.04
C LYS A 38 -9.97 -3.49 0.57
N LEU A 39 -9.02 -2.75 -0.04
CA LEU A 39 -9.32 -1.43 -0.59
C LEU A 39 -10.33 -1.49 -1.73
N VAL A 40 -10.22 -2.46 -2.62
CA VAL A 40 -11.20 -2.65 -3.71
C VAL A 40 -12.58 -2.96 -3.14
N LEU A 41 -12.68 -3.84 -2.14
CA LEU A 41 -13.96 -4.21 -1.51
C LEU A 41 -14.64 -3.05 -0.76
N SER A 42 -13.87 -2.13 -0.18
CA SER A 42 -14.46 -0.95 0.49
C SER A 42 -15.10 0.03 -0.49
N ILE A 43 -14.80 -0.09 -1.78
CA ILE A 43 -15.22 0.83 -2.83
C ILE A 43 -16.24 0.19 -3.78
N ASN A 44 -16.02 -1.07 -4.13
CA ASN A 44 -16.79 -1.81 -5.12
C ASN A 44 -16.97 -3.25 -4.66
N ASP A 45 -18.20 -3.77 -4.78
CA ASP A 45 -18.51 -5.19 -4.43
C ASP A 45 -17.96 -6.14 -5.50
N MET A 46 -16.63 -6.14 -5.63
CA MET A 46 -15.92 -6.97 -6.61
C MET A 46 -15.67 -8.36 -6.04
N ASN A 47 -16.17 -9.37 -6.73
CA ASN A 47 -15.88 -10.77 -6.41
C ASN A 47 -14.37 -11.05 -6.48
N TYR A 48 -13.83 -11.80 -5.51
CA TYR A 48 -12.41 -12.17 -5.45
C TYR A 48 -11.89 -12.84 -6.71
N PHE A 49 -12.71 -13.68 -7.35
CA PHE A 49 -12.33 -14.34 -8.61
C PHE A 49 -12.06 -13.32 -9.73
N TYR A 50 -12.95 -12.34 -9.91
CA TYR A 50 -12.75 -11.26 -10.89
C TYR A 50 -11.56 -10.39 -10.54
N PHE A 51 -11.37 -10.08 -9.28
CA PHE A 51 -10.19 -9.33 -8.81
C PHE A 51 -8.88 -10.04 -9.22
N GLN A 52 -8.75 -11.33 -8.97
CA GLN A 52 -7.57 -12.10 -9.35
C GLN A 52 -7.39 -12.18 -10.89
N GLN A 53 -8.49 -12.32 -11.62
CA GLN A 53 -8.46 -12.32 -13.08
C GLN A 53 -8.00 -10.96 -13.63
N PHE A 54 -8.43 -9.85 -13.02
CA PHE A 54 -7.99 -8.50 -13.41
C PHE A 54 -6.52 -8.28 -13.11
N LEU A 55 -6.02 -8.74 -11.97
CA LEU A 55 -4.59 -8.67 -11.65
C LEU A 55 -3.76 -9.46 -12.67
N LEU A 56 -4.22 -10.64 -13.05
CA LEU A 56 -3.56 -11.46 -14.08
C LEU A 56 -3.53 -10.74 -15.43
N ASP A 57 -4.66 -10.20 -15.87
CA ASP A 57 -4.76 -9.47 -17.14
C ASP A 57 -3.89 -8.21 -17.13
N LEU A 58 -3.91 -7.43 -16.06
CA LEU A 58 -3.09 -6.22 -15.91
C LEU A 58 -1.59 -6.54 -15.90
N THR A 59 -1.21 -7.66 -15.28
CA THR A 59 0.18 -8.15 -15.25
C THR A 59 0.64 -8.61 -16.62
N ASN A 60 -0.17 -9.42 -17.33
CA ASN A 60 0.14 -9.91 -18.66
C ASN A 60 0.32 -8.77 -19.67
N ASN A 61 -0.44 -7.68 -19.51
CA ASN A 61 -0.32 -6.48 -20.32
C ASN A 61 0.79 -5.52 -19.82
N LYS A 62 1.51 -5.88 -18.77
CA LYS A 62 2.58 -5.08 -18.16
C LYS A 62 2.13 -3.71 -17.63
N TYR A 63 0.85 -3.55 -17.30
CA TYR A 63 0.32 -2.33 -16.67
C TYR A 63 0.63 -2.28 -15.17
N ILE A 64 0.73 -3.45 -14.55
CA ILE A 64 1.23 -3.61 -13.18
C ILE A 64 2.37 -4.62 -13.17
N GLU A 65 3.21 -4.52 -12.17
CA GLU A 65 4.23 -5.50 -11.85
C GLU A 65 4.05 -6.01 -10.43
N TYR A 66 4.52 -7.23 -10.19
CA TYR A 66 4.47 -7.83 -8.87
C TYR A 66 5.86 -8.29 -8.44
N PHE A 67 6.04 -8.29 -7.13
CA PHE A 67 7.23 -8.81 -6.47
C PHE A 67 6.81 -9.79 -5.39
N ASN A 68 7.59 -10.83 -5.21
CA ASN A 68 7.41 -11.74 -4.09
C ASN A 68 8.44 -11.38 -3.02
N ASN A 69 7.98 -10.96 -1.84
CA ASN A 69 8.87 -10.62 -0.73
C ASN A 69 9.11 -11.81 0.22
N GLY A 70 8.80 -13.04 -0.22
CA GLY A 70 8.93 -14.27 0.55
C GLY A 70 7.71 -14.62 1.40
N ILE A 71 6.88 -13.65 1.76
CA ILE A 71 5.65 -13.82 2.56
C ILE A 71 4.41 -13.48 1.73
N HIS A 72 4.46 -12.38 1.01
CA HIS A 72 3.33 -11.85 0.24
C HIS A 72 3.73 -11.47 -1.18
N THR A 73 2.79 -11.62 -2.11
CA THR A 73 2.87 -10.99 -3.42
C THR A 73 2.42 -9.53 -3.28
N ILE A 74 3.29 -8.61 -3.67
CA ILE A 74 3.03 -7.16 -3.65
C ILE A 74 2.99 -6.60 -5.06
N TYR A 75 2.11 -5.64 -5.30
CA TYR A 75 1.84 -5.05 -6.61
C TYR A 75 2.16 -3.56 -6.64
N LYS A 76 2.60 -3.08 -7.78
CA LYS A 76 2.67 -1.65 -8.10
C LYS A 76 2.34 -1.39 -9.57
N ILE A 77 1.91 -0.17 -9.87
CA ILE A 77 1.66 0.28 -11.23
C ILE A 77 2.98 0.55 -11.96
N THR A 78 3.05 0.22 -13.24
CA THR A 78 4.18 0.54 -14.12
C THR A 78 3.99 1.89 -14.81
N THR A 79 5.02 2.40 -15.49
CA THR A 79 4.90 3.59 -16.35
C THR A 79 3.86 3.39 -17.45
N LEU A 80 3.83 2.20 -18.06
CA LEU A 80 2.83 1.87 -19.07
C LEU A 80 1.42 1.87 -18.49
N GLY A 81 1.24 1.32 -17.27
CA GLY A 81 -0.04 1.33 -16.55
C GLY A 81 -0.53 2.74 -16.24
N LYS A 82 0.38 3.67 -15.88
CA LYS A 82 0.03 5.09 -15.66
C LYS A 82 -0.46 5.75 -16.95
N ASN A 83 0.21 5.52 -18.07
CA ASN A 83 -0.21 6.06 -19.36
C ASN A 83 -1.60 5.52 -19.77
N VAL A 84 -1.85 4.22 -19.56
CA VAL A 84 -3.16 3.62 -19.80
C VAL A 84 -4.23 4.20 -18.87
N LEU A 85 -3.90 4.42 -17.61
CA LEU A 85 -4.83 5.04 -16.67
C LEU A 85 -5.21 6.46 -17.12
N GLU A 86 -4.25 7.29 -17.53
CA GLU A 86 -4.52 8.65 -18.05
C GLU A 86 -5.52 8.65 -19.22
N LEU A 87 -5.48 7.60 -20.05
CA LEU A 87 -6.38 7.46 -21.20
C LEU A 87 -7.76 6.88 -20.83
N THR A 88 -7.89 6.26 -19.68
CA THR A 88 -9.08 5.46 -19.30
C THR A 88 -9.73 5.92 -18.00
N GLU A 89 -9.13 6.85 -17.27
CA GLU A 89 -9.65 7.24 -15.95
C GLU A 89 -11.03 7.94 -16.02
N ASP A 90 -11.43 8.45 -17.20
CA ASP A 90 -12.76 9.01 -17.45
C ASP A 90 -13.88 7.93 -17.37
N ILE A 91 -13.52 6.65 -17.45
CA ILE A 91 -14.45 5.54 -17.19
C ILE A 91 -14.93 5.57 -15.73
N LEU A 92 -14.10 6.05 -14.79
CA LEU A 92 -14.48 6.13 -13.38
C LEU A 92 -15.34 7.37 -13.12
N PRO A 93 -16.56 7.18 -12.58
CA PRO A 93 -17.39 8.29 -12.10
C PRO A 93 -16.63 9.12 -11.05
N GLY A 94 -16.83 10.45 -11.07
CA GLY A 94 -16.19 11.36 -10.12
C GLY A 94 -16.48 11.01 -8.66
N ILE A 95 -17.67 10.52 -8.37
CA ILE A 95 -18.07 10.07 -7.01
C ILE A 95 -17.22 8.85 -6.58
N LEU A 96 -16.92 7.94 -7.50
CA LEU A 96 -16.10 6.77 -7.21
C LEU A 96 -14.64 7.15 -6.96
N LYS A 97 -14.09 8.09 -7.74
CA LYS A 97 -12.75 8.65 -7.50
C LYS A 97 -12.66 9.29 -6.12
N LEU A 98 -13.67 10.08 -5.73
CA LEU A 98 -13.72 10.70 -4.40
C LEU A 98 -13.79 9.67 -3.28
N GLN A 99 -14.56 8.60 -3.47
CA GLN A 99 -14.65 7.50 -2.51
C GLN A 99 -13.30 6.81 -2.35
N ILE A 100 -12.61 6.50 -3.45
CA ILE A 100 -11.26 5.92 -3.43
C ILE A 100 -10.28 6.83 -2.66
N ASP A 101 -10.26 8.12 -2.97
CA ASP A 101 -9.36 9.08 -2.32
C ASP A 101 -9.65 9.20 -0.81
N THR A 102 -10.92 9.10 -0.40
CA THR A 102 -11.33 9.09 1.01
C THR A 102 -10.86 7.83 1.72
N GLU A 103 -11.09 6.65 1.13
CA GLU A 103 -10.65 5.36 1.70
C GLU A 103 -9.13 5.30 1.84
N LEU A 104 -8.39 5.76 0.84
CA LEU A 104 -6.92 5.82 0.90
C LEU A 104 -6.41 6.78 1.97
N THR A 105 -7.13 7.86 2.24
CA THR A 105 -6.80 8.81 3.31
C THR A 105 -7.07 8.18 4.68
N THR A 106 -8.18 7.49 4.83
CA THR A 106 -8.56 6.75 6.05
C THR A 106 -7.55 5.63 6.34
N ALA A 107 -7.22 4.83 5.32
CA ALA A 107 -6.22 3.75 5.44
C ALA A 107 -4.83 4.27 5.84
N LYS A 108 -4.43 5.46 5.36
CA LYS A 108 -3.19 6.13 5.82
C LYS A 108 -3.26 6.54 7.28
N THR A 109 -4.43 6.89 7.78
CA THR A 109 -4.64 7.26 9.19
C THR A 109 -4.65 6.03 10.09
N GLU A 110 -5.07 4.87 9.58
CA GLU A 110 -5.06 3.59 10.28
C GLU A 110 -3.67 2.94 10.35
N SER A 111 -2.76 3.28 9.43
CA SER A 111 -1.35 2.90 9.50
C SER A 111 -0.52 4.11 9.95
N ALA A 112 -0.24 4.16 11.24
CA ALA A 112 0.57 5.22 11.83
C ALA A 112 2.02 4.77 12.02
N VAL A 113 2.94 5.63 11.59
CA VAL A 113 4.36 5.53 11.93
C VAL A 113 4.63 6.46 13.10
N ILE A 114 5.11 5.90 14.20
CA ILE A 114 5.43 6.66 15.42
C ILE A 114 6.93 6.56 15.66
N ALA A 115 7.54 7.70 15.94
CA ALA A 115 8.91 7.77 16.42
C ALA A 115 9.02 8.84 17.51
N GLU A 116 9.55 8.44 18.64
CA GLU A 116 9.76 9.33 19.79
C GLU A 116 11.04 9.01 20.51
N PHE A 117 11.58 9.95 21.25
CA PHE A 117 12.69 9.69 22.16
C PHE A 117 12.48 10.35 23.51
N THR A 118 12.93 9.65 24.55
CA THR A 118 12.87 10.14 25.93
C THR A 118 14.25 10.11 26.56
N PRO A 119 14.64 11.13 27.35
CA PRO A 119 15.88 11.11 28.11
C PRO A 119 15.76 10.05 29.23
N ARG A 120 16.78 9.19 29.35
CA ARG A 120 16.88 8.20 30.42
C ARG A 120 17.86 8.64 31.51
N SER A 121 18.95 9.26 31.11
CA SER A 121 19.97 9.84 31.98
C SER A 121 20.76 10.89 31.19
N GLU A 122 21.74 11.52 31.83
CA GLU A 122 22.66 12.43 31.15
C GLU A 122 23.35 11.70 29.99
N ASN A 123 23.21 12.24 28.77
CA ASN A 123 23.73 11.66 27.53
C ASN A 123 23.21 10.25 27.16
N ASN A 124 22.04 9.88 27.61
CA ASN A 124 21.40 8.61 27.24
C ASN A 124 19.92 8.82 26.92
N TYR A 125 19.53 8.54 25.70
CA TYR A 125 18.18 8.70 25.19
C TYR A 125 17.66 7.35 24.72
N VAL A 126 16.43 7.02 25.07
CA VAL A 126 15.71 5.86 24.52
C VAL A 126 14.87 6.35 23.34
N VAL A 127 15.12 5.79 22.17
CA VAL A 127 14.32 6.03 20.96
C VAL A 127 13.38 4.85 20.78
N THR A 128 12.10 5.12 20.57
CA THR A 128 11.07 4.12 20.29
C THR A 128 10.49 4.42 18.92
N CYS A 129 10.57 3.44 18.03
CA CYS A 129 10.03 3.49 16.67
C CYS A 129 8.96 2.42 16.54
N LYS A 130 7.77 2.77 16.04
CA LYS A 130 6.64 1.84 15.88
C LYS A 130 6.00 1.97 14.52
N ILE A 131 5.45 0.85 14.06
CA ILE A 131 4.48 0.80 12.95
C ILE A 131 3.20 0.24 13.53
N LEU A 132 2.11 1.00 13.39
CA LEU A 132 0.76 0.57 13.75
C LEU A 132 -0.01 0.27 12.48
N GLU A 133 -0.74 -0.83 12.47
CA GLU A 133 -1.74 -1.18 11.46
C GLU A 133 -3.05 -1.47 12.19
N ASN A 134 -4.13 -0.79 11.79
CA ASN A 134 -5.45 -0.90 12.45
C ASN A 134 -5.38 -0.67 13.97
N ASN A 135 -4.60 0.31 14.42
CA ASN A 135 -4.32 0.59 15.84
C ASN A 135 -3.59 -0.53 16.61
N GLU A 136 -3.15 -1.58 15.94
CA GLU A 136 -2.31 -2.62 16.54
C GLU A 136 -0.84 -2.39 16.19
N CYS A 137 0.05 -2.54 17.18
CA CYS A 137 1.48 -2.40 16.97
C CYS A 137 2.02 -3.66 16.28
N CYS A 138 2.29 -3.58 14.99
CA CYS A 138 2.86 -4.69 14.21
C CYS A 138 4.39 -4.74 14.24
N PHE A 139 5.03 -3.62 14.57
CA PHE A 139 6.49 -3.55 14.75
C PHE A 139 6.87 -2.50 15.78
N GLU A 140 7.77 -2.85 16.68
CA GLU A 140 8.38 -1.93 17.65
C GLU A 140 9.89 -2.16 17.72
N LEU A 141 10.64 -1.08 17.59
CA LEU A 141 12.09 -1.04 17.76
C LEU A 141 12.42 -0.07 18.88
N LYS A 142 13.20 -0.51 19.86
CA LYS A 142 13.78 0.34 20.90
C LYS A 142 15.30 0.35 20.78
N ALA A 143 15.87 1.53 20.75
CA ALA A 143 17.32 1.73 20.69
C ALA A 143 17.76 2.81 21.67
N THR A 144 18.99 2.74 22.12
CA THR A 144 19.60 3.79 22.93
C THR A 144 20.49 4.67 22.06
N ALA A 145 20.41 5.97 22.23
CA ALA A 145 21.26 6.95 21.57
C ALA A 145 22.10 7.72 22.60
N PRO A 146 23.40 7.88 22.40
CA PRO A 146 24.30 8.54 23.35
C PRO A 146 24.20 10.08 23.32
N SER A 147 23.42 10.64 22.41
CA SER A 147 23.18 12.08 22.33
C SER A 147 21.77 12.39 21.81
N ARG A 148 21.29 13.60 22.16
CA ARG A 148 20.01 14.11 21.67
C ARG A 148 19.99 14.26 20.14
N GLU A 149 21.12 14.65 19.55
CA GLU A 149 21.24 14.80 18.10
C GLU A 149 21.10 13.45 17.37
N GLN A 150 21.73 12.41 17.91
CA GLN A 150 21.61 11.07 17.36
C GLN A 150 20.18 10.51 17.53
N ALA A 151 19.54 10.76 18.67
CA ALA A 151 18.15 10.39 18.88
C ALA A 151 17.22 11.07 17.86
N LYS A 152 17.38 12.38 17.63
CA LYS A 152 16.63 13.12 16.60
C LYS A 152 16.86 12.56 15.20
N LYS A 153 18.10 12.20 14.88
CA LYS A 153 18.44 11.63 13.57
C LYS A 153 17.76 10.26 13.34
N ILE A 154 17.70 9.41 14.37
CA ILE A 154 17.00 8.13 14.31
C ILE A 154 15.51 8.37 14.08
N VAL A 155 14.87 9.28 14.84
CA VAL A 155 13.45 9.62 14.68
C VAL A 155 13.17 10.10 13.28
N SER A 156 13.91 11.09 12.78
CA SER A 156 13.71 11.64 11.44
C SER A 156 13.92 10.59 10.34
N ASN A 157 14.92 9.73 10.46
CA ASN A 157 15.12 8.64 9.49
C ASN A 157 13.97 7.63 9.51
N TRP A 158 13.44 7.32 10.69
CA TRP A 158 12.31 6.42 10.81
C TRP A 158 11.04 7.02 10.18
N GLU A 159 10.71 8.25 10.49
CA GLU A 159 9.55 8.95 9.91
C GLU A 159 9.59 8.99 8.37
N ASN A 160 10.76 9.18 7.80
CA ASN A 160 10.92 9.28 6.35
C ASN A 160 11.09 7.93 5.64
N ASN A 161 11.64 6.91 6.30
CA ASN A 161 12.08 5.67 5.65
C ASN A 161 11.60 4.40 6.37
N SER A 162 10.61 4.47 7.26
CA SER A 162 10.15 3.34 8.09
C SER A 162 9.86 2.07 7.31
N ASN A 163 9.18 2.18 6.17
CA ASN A 163 8.83 1.03 5.33
C ASN A 163 10.07 0.32 4.74
N GLU A 164 11.07 1.09 4.32
CA GLU A 164 12.31 0.54 3.78
C GLU A 164 13.13 -0.13 4.88
N ILE A 165 13.24 0.53 6.04
CA ILE A 165 13.96 0.02 7.21
C ILE A 165 13.30 -1.27 7.70
N TYR A 166 11.98 -1.29 7.84
CA TYR A 166 11.21 -2.45 8.27
C TYR A 166 11.41 -3.65 7.34
N ARG A 167 11.32 -3.44 6.02
CA ARG A 167 11.56 -4.50 5.02
C ARG A 167 12.98 -5.06 5.10
N LYS A 168 13.98 -4.19 5.28
CA LYS A 168 15.38 -4.62 5.44
C LYS A 168 15.57 -5.46 6.71
N ILE A 169 14.95 -5.05 7.82
CA ILE A 169 15.01 -5.81 9.08
C ILE A 169 14.35 -7.18 8.89
N LEU A 170 13.15 -7.25 8.31
CA LEU A 170 12.48 -8.52 8.03
C LEU A 170 13.32 -9.42 7.11
N SER A 171 13.89 -8.85 6.04
CA SER A 171 14.76 -9.60 5.14
C SER A 171 15.97 -10.20 5.85
N LEU A 172 16.60 -9.46 6.76
CA LEU A 172 17.73 -9.95 7.54
C LEU A 172 17.33 -11.04 8.55
N LEU A 173 16.14 -10.96 9.13
CA LEU A 173 15.63 -11.93 10.09
C LEU A 173 15.14 -13.23 9.44
N THR A 174 14.80 -13.20 8.15
CA THR A 174 14.26 -14.36 7.40
C THR A 174 15.28 -15.00 6.47
N GLN A 175 16.51 -14.49 6.41
CA GLN A 175 17.61 -15.13 5.66
C GLN A 175 18.03 -16.43 6.34
N ASP A 176 17.88 -17.55 5.65
CA ASP A 176 18.51 -18.82 6.04
C ASP A 176 20.04 -18.65 5.99
N GLN A 177 20.71 -19.03 7.07
CA GLN A 177 22.19 -19.03 7.18
C GLN A 177 22.78 -20.19 6.39
#